data_5b9196d60c07fe4ace2067dcccf29be7
#
_entry.id   5b9196d60c07fe4ace2067dcccf29be7
#
_cell.length_a   1.000
_cell.length_b   1.000
_cell.length_c   1.000
_cell.angle_alpha   90.00
_cell.angle_beta   90.00
_cell.angle_gamma   90.00
#
_symmetry.space_group_name_H-M   'P 1'
#
loop_
_entity.id
_entity.type
_entity.pdbx_description
1 polymer ?
#
loop_
_entity_poly.entity_id
_entity_poly.type
_entity_poly.pdbx_seq_one_letter_code
_entity_poly.pdbx_strand_id
1 'polypeptide(L)'
;PEDVPGQKEAGSAPYTGEDALKHPNWSMGHKVTIDSSTLVNKGLEVMEAKWLFGVELEQIEVVVHPQSVIHSAVEYQDGAVIAQLGTPDMRLPIQYALYYPHRRYLDGDRLDFTKLHEITFEVPDMETFRGLPMAIQASREAEVCDCL
;
A
#
# COMPACT_ATOMS: atom_id res chain seq x y z
N PRO A 1 -2.29 2.76 -22.42
CA PRO A 1 -1.76 2.32 -21.15
C PRO A 1 -0.70 3.34 -20.76
N GLU A 2 -1.01 4.15 -19.75
CA GLU A 2 -0.05 5.10 -19.21
C GLU A 2 0.86 4.30 -18.29
N ASP A 3 2.19 4.40 -18.53
CA ASP A 3 3.22 3.72 -17.75
C ASP A 3 3.10 4.13 -16.28
N VAL A 4 2.78 3.20 -15.42
CA VAL A 4 2.86 3.39 -13.97
C VAL A 4 4.35 3.55 -13.63
N PRO A 5 4.79 4.67 -13.02
CA PRO A 5 6.17 4.82 -12.58
C PRO A 5 6.48 3.71 -11.56
N GLY A 6 7.38 2.81 -11.92
CA GLY A 6 7.71 1.63 -11.13
C GLY A 6 7.72 0.34 -11.92
N GLN A 7 7.04 0.27 -13.06
CA GLN A 7 7.01 -0.91 -13.91
C GLN A 7 7.65 -0.61 -15.28
N LYS A 8 8.96 -0.75 -15.36
CA LYS A 8 9.66 -0.85 -16.64
C LYS A 8 9.90 -2.33 -16.93
N GLU A 9 9.63 -2.71 -18.19
CA GLU A 9 9.91 -4.07 -18.68
C GLU A 9 11.37 -4.47 -18.44
N ALA A 10 11.63 -5.75 -18.20
CA ALA A 10 12.97 -6.29 -18.03
C ALA A 10 13.82 -5.95 -19.26
N GLY A 11 14.82 -5.07 -19.09
CA GLY A 11 15.69 -4.57 -20.17
C GLY A 11 15.66 -3.05 -20.35
N SER A 12 14.79 -2.31 -19.65
CA SER A 12 14.80 -0.83 -19.65
C SER A 12 16.00 -0.27 -18.86
N ALA A 13 16.38 0.99 -19.16
CA ALA A 13 17.45 1.68 -18.42
C ALA A 13 17.17 1.68 -16.91
N PRO A 14 18.20 1.61 -16.05
CA PRO A 14 18.02 1.59 -14.61
C PRO A 14 17.24 2.83 -14.13
N TYR A 15 16.37 2.64 -13.13
CA TYR A 15 15.64 3.74 -12.50
C TYR A 15 16.60 4.79 -11.95
N THR A 16 16.32 6.05 -12.25
CA THR A 16 17.04 7.17 -11.66
C THR A 16 16.40 7.60 -10.35
N GLY A 17 17.15 8.31 -9.49
CA GLY A 17 16.58 8.91 -8.28
C GLY A 17 15.45 9.90 -8.58
N GLU A 18 15.45 10.54 -9.76
CA GLU A 18 14.39 11.43 -10.20
C GLU A 18 13.10 10.69 -10.57
N ASP A 19 13.21 9.48 -11.13
CA ASP A 19 12.05 8.63 -11.43
C ASP A 19 11.36 8.16 -10.15
N ALA A 20 12.15 7.84 -9.13
CA ALA A 20 11.64 7.42 -7.82
C ALA A 20 10.89 8.53 -7.05
N LEU A 21 11.10 9.81 -7.41
CA LEU A 21 10.45 10.95 -6.76
C LEU A 21 9.09 11.32 -7.37
N LYS A 22 8.68 10.66 -8.46
CA LYS A 22 7.42 10.93 -9.16
C LYS A 22 6.36 9.90 -8.77
N HIS A 23 5.51 10.23 -7.78
CA HIS A 23 4.34 9.38 -7.49
C HIS A 23 3.13 9.86 -8.32
N PRO A 24 2.45 8.97 -9.08
CA PRO A 24 1.41 9.38 -10.02
C PRO A 24 0.15 9.92 -9.33
N ASN A 25 -0.23 9.36 -8.18
CA ASN A 25 -1.52 9.63 -7.55
C ASN A 25 -1.42 10.42 -6.23
N TRP A 26 -0.25 10.48 -5.61
CA TRP A 26 -0.07 11.08 -4.29
C TRP A 26 0.96 12.20 -4.32
N SER A 27 0.62 13.35 -3.74
CA SER A 27 1.57 14.40 -3.42
C SER A 27 2.15 14.14 -2.03
N MET A 28 3.34 13.55 -1.97
CA MET A 28 3.99 13.12 -0.73
C MET A 28 5.38 13.74 -0.60
N GLY A 29 5.93 13.71 0.63
CA GLY A 29 7.33 14.08 0.86
C GLY A 29 8.30 13.10 0.19
N HIS A 30 9.53 13.55 -0.09
CA HIS A 30 10.53 12.78 -0.83
C HIS A 30 10.81 11.40 -0.23
N LYS A 31 10.91 11.29 1.11
CA LYS A 31 11.16 10.01 1.78
C LYS A 31 10.04 8.99 1.48
N VAL A 32 8.79 9.38 1.71
CA VAL A 32 7.64 8.48 1.52
C VAL A 32 7.49 8.08 0.06
N THR A 33 7.79 8.99 -0.87
CA THR A 33 7.75 8.70 -2.31
C THR A 33 8.76 7.63 -2.69
N ILE A 34 10.00 7.71 -2.17
CA ILE A 34 11.03 6.69 -2.38
C ILE A 34 10.64 5.38 -1.71
N ASP A 35 10.18 5.40 -0.45
CA ASP A 35 9.76 4.20 0.28
C ASP A 35 8.60 3.49 -0.45
N SER A 36 7.68 4.24 -1.05
CA SER A 36 6.57 3.69 -1.84
C SER A 36 7.05 3.07 -3.15
N SER A 37 7.90 3.77 -3.90
CA SER A 37 8.43 3.30 -5.18
C SER A 37 9.32 2.05 -5.06
N THR A 38 9.88 1.80 -3.89
CA THR A 38 10.73 0.64 -3.58
C THR A 38 10.00 -0.46 -2.81
N LEU A 39 8.71 -0.31 -2.55
CA LEU A 39 7.87 -1.16 -1.71
C LEU A 39 8.36 -1.27 -0.24
N VAL A 40 9.27 -0.42 0.22
CA VAL A 40 9.67 -0.36 1.64
C VAL A 40 8.50 0.08 2.49
N ASN A 41 7.76 1.11 2.08
CA ASN A 41 6.57 1.56 2.80
C ASN A 41 5.55 0.43 2.97
N LYS A 42 5.32 -0.33 1.91
CA LYS A 42 4.41 -1.50 1.96
C LYS A 42 4.94 -2.61 2.88
N GLY A 43 6.25 -2.78 2.94
CA GLY A 43 6.88 -3.68 3.91
C GLY A 43 6.63 -3.26 5.36
N LEU A 44 6.72 -1.97 5.67
CA LEU A 44 6.39 -1.44 7.00
C LEU A 44 4.90 -1.64 7.33
N GLU A 45 4.01 -1.44 6.36
CA GLU A 45 2.57 -1.69 6.55
C GLU A 45 2.24 -3.17 6.82
N VAL A 46 2.99 -4.12 6.25
CA VAL A 46 2.87 -5.55 6.58
C VAL A 46 3.24 -5.79 8.05
N MET A 47 4.35 -5.21 8.51
CA MET A 47 4.73 -5.28 9.93
C MET A 47 3.65 -4.68 10.83
N GLU A 48 3.15 -3.50 10.48
CA GLU A 48 2.07 -2.84 11.24
C GLU A 48 0.81 -3.71 11.30
N ALA A 49 0.37 -4.26 10.18
CA ALA A 49 -0.82 -5.11 10.13
C ALA A 49 -0.67 -6.34 11.02
N LYS A 50 0.49 -7.02 10.98
CA LYS A 50 0.79 -8.15 11.85
C LYS A 50 0.62 -7.80 13.32
N TRP A 51 1.26 -6.73 13.79
CA TRP A 51 1.25 -6.35 15.20
C TRP A 51 -0.08 -5.74 15.66
N LEU A 52 -0.72 -4.91 14.83
CA LEU A 52 -1.97 -4.24 15.19
C LEU A 52 -3.16 -5.19 15.23
N PHE A 53 -3.20 -6.17 14.34
CA PHE A 53 -4.30 -7.11 14.24
C PHE A 53 -4.02 -8.49 14.85
N GLY A 54 -2.78 -8.75 15.24
CA GLY A 54 -2.36 -10.04 15.81
C GLY A 54 -2.56 -11.20 14.83
N VAL A 55 -2.27 -10.96 13.55
CA VAL A 55 -2.40 -11.94 12.47
C VAL A 55 -1.03 -12.49 12.06
N GLU A 56 -1.02 -13.69 11.52
CA GLU A 56 0.19 -14.28 10.98
C GLU A 56 0.56 -13.66 9.63
N LEU A 57 1.84 -13.67 9.27
CA LEU A 57 2.32 -13.11 8.00
C LEU A 57 1.66 -13.76 6.78
N GLU A 58 1.35 -15.04 6.88
CA GLU A 58 0.68 -15.83 5.84
C GLU A 58 -0.80 -15.40 5.61
N GLN A 59 -1.37 -14.64 6.55
CA GLN A 59 -2.72 -14.06 6.44
C GLN A 59 -2.71 -12.66 5.84
N ILE A 60 -1.52 -12.10 5.52
CA ILE A 60 -1.37 -10.78 4.96
C ILE A 60 -0.94 -10.91 3.50
N GLU A 61 -1.81 -10.50 2.59
CA GLU A 61 -1.52 -10.44 1.18
C GLU A 61 -1.26 -9.01 0.73
N VAL A 62 -0.25 -8.83 -0.13
CA VAL A 62 0.08 -7.53 -0.72
C VAL A 62 -0.20 -7.58 -2.22
N VAL A 63 -0.97 -6.62 -2.69
CA VAL A 63 -1.25 -6.42 -4.11
C VAL A 63 -0.89 -5.01 -4.54
N VAL A 64 -0.50 -4.84 -5.78
CA VAL A 64 -0.30 -3.53 -6.40
C VAL A 64 -1.61 -3.10 -7.04
N HIS A 65 -2.06 -1.90 -6.72
CA HIS A 65 -3.30 -1.32 -7.24
C HIS A 65 -3.03 0.06 -7.83
N PRO A 66 -2.80 0.16 -9.16
CA PRO A 66 -2.34 1.39 -9.81
C PRO A 66 -3.27 2.59 -9.61
N GLN A 67 -4.58 2.37 -9.59
CA GLN A 67 -5.56 3.46 -9.42
C GLN A 67 -5.57 4.03 -8.00
N SER A 68 -5.01 3.33 -7.02
CA SER A 68 -4.90 3.75 -5.62
C SER A 68 -6.23 4.22 -5.00
N VAL A 69 -7.29 3.52 -5.32
CA VAL A 69 -8.66 3.78 -4.81
C VAL A 69 -8.99 2.85 -3.65
N ILE A 70 -8.55 1.60 -3.71
CA ILE A 70 -8.66 0.62 -2.63
C ILE A 70 -7.37 0.66 -1.83
N HIS A 71 -7.47 0.92 -0.52
CA HIS A 71 -6.32 1.08 0.34
C HIS A 71 -6.10 -0.12 1.27
N SER A 72 -7.16 -0.83 1.62
CA SER A 72 -7.12 -2.07 2.41
C SER A 72 -8.36 -2.90 2.17
N ALA A 73 -8.24 -4.21 2.36
CA ALA A 73 -9.36 -5.14 2.29
C ALA A 73 -9.20 -6.24 3.35
N VAL A 74 -10.32 -6.79 3.78
CA VAL A 74 -10.39 -7.96 4.66
C VAL A 74 -11.21 -9.03 3.96
N GLU A 75 -10.63 -10.20 3.78
CA GLU A 75 -11.32 -11.38 3.33
C GLU A 75 -11.75 -12.22 4.54
N TYR A 76 -13.01 -12.61 4.56
CA TYR A 76 -13.59 -13.45 5.58
C TYR A 76 -13.51 -14.93 5.20
N GLN A 77 -13.70 -15.82 6.17
CA GLN A 77 -13.64 -17.28 5.97
C GLN A 77 -14.64 -17.84 4.95
N ASP A 78 -15.72 -17.10 4.70
CA ASP A 78 -16.74 -17.46 3.70
C ASP A 78 -16.40 -16.93 2.29
N GLY A 79 -15.24 -16.27 2.13
CA GLY A 79 -14.79 -15.67 0.87
C GLY A 79 -15.37 -14.28 0.61
N ALA A 80 -16.16 -13.71 1.52
CA ALA A 80 -16.61 -12.32 1.37
C ALA A 80 -15.45 -11.36 1.61
N VAL A 81 -15.35 -10.31 0.78
CA VAL A 81 -14.31 -9.27 0.90
C VAL A 81 -14.95 -7.93 1.21
N ILE A 82 -14.47 -7.25 2.26
CA ILE A 82 -14.82 -5.87 2.57
C ILE A 82 -13.58 -5.00 2.38
N ALA A 83 -13.71 -3.95 1.58
CA ALA A 83 -12.63 -3.05 1.25
C ALA A 83 -12.93 -1.60 1.67
N GLN A 84 -11.90 -0.89 2.08
CA GLN A 84 -11.94 0.57 2.28
C GLN A 84 -11.54 1.25 0.97
N LEU A 85 -12.44 2.06 0.44
CA LEU A 85 -12.24 2.85 -0.77
C LEU A 85 -12.26 4.35 -0.46
N GLY A 86 -11.49 5.12 -1.22
CA GLY A 86 -11.48 6.58 -1.11
C GLY A 86 -10.57 7.22 -2.14
N THR A 87 -10.63 8.54 -2.23
CA THR A 87 -9.61 9.31 -2.94
C THR A 87 -8.28 9.25 -2.20
N PRO A 88 -7.13 9.43 -2.88
CA PRO A 88 -5.81 9.42 -2.26
C PRO A 88 -5.58 10.70 -1.43
N ASP A 89 -6.19 10.78 -0.26
CA ASP A 89 -6.14 11.92 0.66
C ASP A 89 -5.90 11.46 2.10
N MET A 90 -4.72 11.70 2.63
CA MET A 90 -4.33 11.34 4.00
C MET A 90 -5.17 12.04 5.08
N ARG A 91 -5.87 13.13 4.76
CA ARG A 91 -6.77 13.77 5.73
C ARG A 91 -7.91 12.83 6.16
N LEU A 92 -8.32 11.91 5.28
CA LEU A 92 -9.37 10.92 5.57
C LEU A 92 -9.00 10.01 6.76
N PRO A 93 -7.92 9.23 6.71
CA PRO A 93 -7.53 8.36 7.83
C PRO A 93 -7.11 9.16 9.06
N ILE A 94 -6.42 10.30 8.91
CA ILE A 94 -6.00 11.15 10.03
C ILE A 94 -7.22 11.69 10.78
N GLN A 95 -8.20 12.25 10.07
CA GLN A 95 -9.43 12.74 10.69
C GLN A 95 -10.17 11.61 11.41
N TYR A 96 -10.27 10.42 10.80
CA TYR A 96 -10.95 9.30 11.42
C TYR A 96 -10.24 8.82 12.69
N ALA A 97 -8.91 8.77 12.69
CA ALA A 97 -8.15 8.43 13.89
C ALA A 97 -8.38 9.42 15.04
N LEU A 98 -8.47 10.72 14.73
CA LEU A 98 -8.70 11.76 15.73
C LEU A 98 -10.13 11.77 16.29
N TYR A 99 -11.13 11.37 15.51
CA TYR A 99 -12.53 11.40 15.88
C TYR A 99 -13.16 10.02 16.11
N TYR A 100 -12.36 8.95 16.08
CA TYR A 100 -12.84 7.59 16.27
C TYR A 100 -13.79 7.46 17.47
N PRO A 101 -14.91 6.74 17.35
CA PRO A 101 -15.40 6.00 16.17
C PRO A 101 -16.27 6.83 15.21
N HIS A 102 -16.33 8.14 15.38
CA HIS A 102 -17.23 9.00 14.65
C HIS A 102 -16.63 9.50 13.35
N ARG A 103 -17.41 9.47 12.27
CA ARG A 103 -17.05 10.10 11.00
C ARG A 103 -17.53 11.55 10.99
N ARG A 104 -16.64 12.47 10.59
CA ARG A 104 -16.94 13.89 10.44
C ARG A 104 -16.93 14.30 8.98
N TYR A 105 -17.60 15.40 8.67
CA TYR A 105 -17.49 15.99 7.35
C TYR A 105 -16.04 16.40 7.07
N LEU A 106 -15.56 16.06 5.89
CA LEU A 106 -14.27 16.49 5.35
C LEU A 106 -14.52 17.11 3.99
N ASP A 107 -14.06 18.33 3.81
CA ASP A 107 -14.11 19.01 2.52
C ASP A 107 -13.02 18.47 1.59
N GLY A 108 -13.36 18.29 0.31
CA GLY A 108 -12.45 17.76 -0.71
C GLY A 108 -13.14 16.83 -1.69
N ASP A 109 -12.32 16.26 -2.57
CA ASP A 109 -12.76 15.36 -3.62
C ASP A 109 -13.39 14.09 -3.03
N ARG A 110 -14.43 13.63 -3.69
CA ARG A 110 -15.14 12.38 -3.37
C ARG A 110 -14.88 11.36 -4.45
N LEU A 111 -14.83 10.10 -4.05
CA LEU A 111 -14.79 9.01 -5.01
C LEU A 111 -16.09 9.00 -5.82
N ASP A 112 -15.97 9.12 -7.12
CA ASP A 112 -17.07 9.11 -8.08
C ASP A 112 -17.03 7.82 -8.89
N PHE A 113 -17.89 6.88 -8.54
CA PHE A 113 -17.97 5.59 -9.22
C PHE A 113 -18.34 5.69 -10.69
N THR A 114 -18.96 6.81 -11.12
CA THR A 114 -19.29 6.99 -12.55
C THR A 114 -18.08 7.32 -13.40
N LYS A 115 -16.97 7.76 -12.76
CA LYS A 115 -15.69 8.05 -13.40
C LYS A 115 -14.66 6.94 -13.23
N LEU A 116 -14.93 6.01 -12.32
CA LEU A 116 -14.07 4.87 -12.07
C LEU A 116 -14.41 3.74 -13.04
N HIS A 117 -13.70 3.68 -14.16
CA HIS A 117 -14.00 2.73 -15.24
C HIS A 117 -13.49 1.32 -14.96
N GLU A 118 -12.37 1.21 -14.26
CA GLU A 118 -11.75 -0.07 -13.96
C GLU A 118 -11.03 -0.04 -12.61
N ILE A 119 -10.88 -1.21 -12.01
CA ILE A 119 -10.06 -1.48 -10.83
C ILE A 119 -9.21 -2.68 -11.18
N THR A 120 -7.89 -2.50 -11.13
CA THR A 120 -6.93 -3.53 -11.50
C THR A 120 -6.00 -3.84 -10.34
N PHE A 121 -5.55 -5.10 -10.26
CA PHE A 121 -4.60 -5.56 -9.28
C PHE A 121 -3.49 -6.35 -9.96
N GLU A 122 -2.28 -6.22 -9.43
CA GLU A 122 -1.09 -6.88 -9.92
C GLU A 122 -0.33 -7.51 -8.75
N VAL A 123 0.42 -8.54 -9.05
CA VAL A 123 1.33 -9.15 -8.06
C VAL A 123 2.56 -8.27 -7.92
N PRO A 124 3.01 -7.94 -6.70
CA PRO A 124 4.23 -7.16 -6.51
C PRO A 124 5.46 -7.90 -7.03
N ASP A 125 6.32 -7.20 -7.77
CA ASP A 125 7.61 -7.72 -8.23
C ASP A 125 8.62 -7.75 -7.07
N MET A 126 8.70 -8.88 -6.41
CA MET A 126 9.59 -9.12 -5.27
C MET A 126 11.07 -9.25 -5.66
N GLU A 127 11.38 -9.49 -6.93
CA GLU A 127 12.75 -9.61 -7.41
C GLU A 127 13.38 -8.25 -7.62
N THR A 128 12.64 -7.35 -8.27
CA THR A 128 13.10 -5.96 -8.50
C THR A 128 13.01 -5.13 -7.23
N PHE A 129 11.88 -5.22 -6.50
CA PHE A 129 11.62 -4.39 -5.32
C PHE A 129 11.87 -5.16 -4.02
N ARG A 130 13.13 -5.18 -3.58
CA ARG A 130 13.59 -5.96 -2.43
C ARG A 130 13.09 -5.46 -1.07
N GLY A 131 12.52 -4.27 -0.98
CA GLY A 131 12.05 -3.68 0.27
C GLY A 131 10.98 -4.52 0.98
N LEU A 132 9.99 -4.98 0.23
CA LEU A 132 8.91 -5.81 0.76
C LEU A 132 9.40 -7.18 1.26
N PRO A 133 10.14 -8.01 0.50
CA PRO A 133 10.64 -9.28 1.02
C PRO A 133 11.60 -9.13 2.20
N MET A 134 12.41 -8.08 2.25
CA MET A 134 13.28 -7.80 3.41
C MET A 134 12.47 -7.51 4.67
N ALA A 135 11.39 -6.75 4.57
CA ALA A 135 10.52 -6.46 5.70
C ALA A 135 9.78 -7.73 6.20
N ILE A 136 9.31 -8.57 5.29
CA ILE A 136 8.69 -9.87 5.64
C ILE A 136 9.70 -10.77 6.36
N GLN A 137 10.93 -10.85 5.86
CA GLN A 137 11.98 -11.62 6.51
C GLN A 137 12.30 -11.08 7.91
N ALA A 138 12.48 -9.78 8.07
CA ALA A 138 12.73 -9.16 9.36
C ALA A 138 11.60 -9.41 10.37
N SER A 139 10.34 -9.43 9.91
CA SER A 139 9.19 -9.75 10.76
C SER A 139 9.21 -11.21 11.27
N ARG A 140 9.67 -12.15 10.46
CA ARG A 140 9.84 -13.56 10.86
C ARG A 140 10.98 -13.73 11.87
N GLU A 141 12.08 -13.02 11.66
CA GLU A 141 13.24 -13.09 12.56
C GLU A 141 12.96 -12.46 13.93
N ALA A 142 12.15 -11.40 13.98
CA ALA A 142 11.73 -10.76 15.22
C ALA A 142 10.94 -11.73 16.13
N GLU A 143 10.09 -12.59 15.57
CA GLU A 143 9.37 -13.63 16.34
C GLU A 143 10.29 -14.62 17.04
N VAL A 144 11.42 -14.94 16.41
CA VAL A 144 12.38 -15.88 16.98
C VAL A 144 13.13 -15.26 18.17
N CYS A 145 13.35 -13.95 18.16
CA CYS A 145 14.01 -13.23 19.25
C CYS A 145 13.15 -13.12 20.51
N ASP A 146 11.82 -13.02 20.37
CA ASP A 146 10.89 -12.93 21.50
C ASP A 146 10.71 -14.27 22.23
N CYS A 147 11.25 -15.38 21.67
CA CYS A 147 11.21 -16.72 22.26
C CYS A 147 12.47 -17.10 23.05
N LEU A 148 13.44 -16.19 23.20
CA LEU A 148 14.67 -16.39 23.96
C LEU A 148 14.70 -15.50 25.21
#